data_1181d511972a8485baf2cd60e6f411dd
#
_entry.id   1181d511972a8485baf2cd60e6f411dd
#
_cell.length_a   1.000
_cell.length_b   1.000
_cell.length_c   1.000
_cell.angle_alpha   90.00
_cell.angle_beta   90.00
_cell.angle_gamma   90.00
#
_symmetry.space_group_name_H-M   'P 1'
#
loop_
_entity.id
_entity.type
_entity.pdbx_description
1 polymer ?
#
loop_
_entity_poly.entity_id
_entity_poly.type
_entity_poly.pdbx_seq_one_letter_code
_entity_poly.pdbx_strand_id
1 'polypeptide(L)'
;MSVFHSDLFRQQALIAGSWRDAADGTTLAVSNPSTGATLGQIPNMGRAEAQQAVDAAAAALPNWRAFTAAQRAALLKNWHRLILENKTALAQIMTAEQGKPLAEAEGEIAYAASFIEWFAEQGKRANGEIIPSPGADKRLMVIRQGVGVCAAITPWNFPAAMITRKAGPALAAGCTMVIKPANETPFTALAMAELANQAGIPQGVINVVTGQSREIGAVFTGDERVRKLSFTGSTEVGRVLMRQCAESIKKXSLELGGNAPFIVFDDADXDKAVEGALIAKFRNAGQTCVCXNRFYIHRAIYDQFCDKFVARVAALKVGDGSESDVQIGPLINADAGRKVQSLLDDALSRGATLLTGGKAHPLGGNFFTPTVIGDVQPGSLLLQEEIFGPVAALVKFDDEQQVIEQANNTIYGLASYFYSNDAARIWRVSEQLEYGMVGINTGLISNEVAPFGGVKQSGLGREGSEHGIEDYLEMKYLCQGL
;
A
#
# COMPACT_ATOMS: atom_id res chain seq x y z
N MET A 1 -0.69 -18.41 -22.15
CA MET A 1 -1.93 -19.00 -21.63
C MET A 1 -2.77 -17.88 -21.04
N SER A 2 -4.05 -17.85 -21.38
CA SER A 2 -4.94 -16.79 -20.89
C SER A 2 -5.12 -16.87 -19.39
N VAL A 3 -5.12 -15.73 -18.70
CA VAL A 3 -5.40 -15.67 -17.26
C VAL A 3 -6.79 -16.18 -16.95
N PHE A 4 -7.68 -16.18 -17.92
CA PHE A 4 -9.08 -16.58 -17.73
C PHE A 4 -9.29 -18.09 -17.61
N HIS A 5 -8.27 -18.88 -17.87
CA HIS A 5 -8.35 -20.33 -17.76
C HIS A 5 -7.61 -20.89 -16.57
N SER A 6 -7.11 -20.00 -15.70
CA SER A 6 -6.42 -20.41 -14.50
C SER A 6 -7.42 -20.74 -13.38
N ASP A 7 -7.15 -21.77 -12.60
CA ASP A 7 -7.92 -22.05 -11.39
C ASP A 7 -7.85 -20.89 -10.39
N LEU A 8 -6.86 -20.03 -10.56
CA LEU A 8 -6.70 -18.88 -9.68
C LEU A 8 -7.60 -17.71 -10.07
N PHE A 9 -8.16 -17.73 -11.28
CA PHE A 9 -9.00 -16.61 -11.71
C PHE A 9 -10.42 -16.82 -11.18
N ARG A 10 -10.69 -16.26 -10.01
CA ARG A 10 -11.96 -16.45 -9.32
C ARG A 10 -12.86 -15.23 -9.50
N GLN A 11 -14.14 -15.48 -9.74
CA GLN A 11 -15.13 -14.43 -9.95
C GLN A 11 -16.23 -14.46 -8.91
N GLN A 12 -15.94 -15.05 -7.76
CA GLN A 12 -16.86 -15.11 -6.62
C GLN A 12 -16.11 -14.66 -5.37
N ALA A 13 -16.85 -14.28 -4.34
CA ALA A 13 -16.29 -13.91 -3.05
C ALA A 13 -16.04 -15.16 -2.22
N LEU A 14 -15.16 -15.05 -1.24
CA LEU A 14 -14.81 -16.16 -0.35
C LEU A 14 -15.35 -15.89 1.05
N ILE A 15 -16.32 -16.68 1.50
CA ILE A 15 -16.86 -16.57 2.85
C ILE A 15 -16.92 -17.95 3.47
N ALA A 16 -16.30 -18.11 4.64
CA ALA A 16 -16.30 -19.38 5.37
C ALA A 16 -15.80 -20.55 4.51
N GLY A 17 -14.82 -20.28 3.65
CA GLY A 17 -14.24 -21.30 2.80
C GLY A 17 -15.03 -21.62 1.53
N SER A 18 -16.17 -20.97 1.30
CA SER A 18 -17.01 -21.19 0.14
C SER A 18 -16.96 -20.02 -0.83
N TRP A 19 -16.91 -20.33 -2.11
CA TRP A 19 -16.98 -19.30 -3.15
C TRP A 19 -18.45 -19.00 -3.41
N ARG A 20 -18.84 -17.72 -3.29
CA ARG A 20 -20.25 -17.31 -3.30
C ARG A 20 -20.50 -16.10 -4.19
N ASP A 21 -21.69 -16.08 -4.78
CA ASP A 21 -22.22 -14.90 -5.47
C ASP A 21 -22.86 -13.96 -4.46
N ALA A 22 -23.20 -12.76 -4.90
CA ALA A 22 -24.03 -11.87 -4.10
C ALA A 22 -25.42 -12.49 -3.92
N ALA A 23 -26.04 -12.23 -2.78
CA ALA A 23 -27.37 -12.80 -2.47
C ALA A 23 -28.39 -12.45 -3.54
N ASP A 24 -28.33 -11.25 -4.10
CA ASP A 24 -29.28 -10.82 -5.15
C ASP A 24 -28.78 -11.17 -6.56
N GLY A 25 -27.63 -11.81 -6.69
CA GLY A 25 -27.09 -12.22 -7.98
C GLY A 25 -26.45 -11.12 -8.81
N THR A 26 -26.44 -9.88 -8.32
CA THR A 26 -25.85 -8.78 -9.11
C THR A 26 -24.33 -8.81 -9.09
N THR A 27 -23.73 -8.26 -10.14
CA THR A 27 -22.28 -8.25 -10.30
C THR A 27 -21.80 -6.87 -10.73
N LEU A 28 -20.49 -6.68 -10.61
CA LEU A 28 -19.78 -5.51 -11.12
C LEU A 28 -18.75 -6.00 -12.13
N ALA A 29 -18.64 -5.30 -13.25
CA ALA A 29 -17.63 -5.61 -14.25
C ALA A 29 -16.28 -5.04 -13.82
N VAL A 30 -15.23 -5.77 -14.14
CA VAL A 30 -13.85 -5.33 -13.89
C VAL A 30 -13.15 -5.21 -15.24
N SER A 31 -12.53 -4.07 -15.48
CA SER A 31 -11.95 -3.73 -16.77
C SER A 31 -10.43 -3.82 -16.75
N ASN A 32 -9.88 -4.12 -17.92
CA ASN A 32 -8.44 -4.01 -18.17
C ASN A 32 -8.13 -2.54 -18.45
N PRO A 33 -7.34 -1.86 -17.62
CA PRO A 33 -7.10 -0.42 -17.84
C PRO A 33 -6.30 -0.10 -19.09
N SER A 34 -5.59 -1.07 -19.67
CA SER A 34 -4.84 -0.85 -20.92
C SER A 34 -5.74 -0.86 -22.15
N THR A 35 -6.78 -1.68 -22.15
CA THR A 35 -7.61 -1.89 -23.35
C THR A 35 -9.05 -1.45 -23.20
N GLY A 36 -9.52 -1.33 -21.96
CA GLY A 36 -10.94 -1.06 -21.69
C GLY A 36 -11.81 -2.30 -21.74
N ALA A 37 -11.26 -3.45 -22.11
CA ALA A 37 -12.05 -4.67 -22.20
C ALA A 37 -12.45 -5.19 -20.84
N THR A 38 -13.63 -5.80 -20.76
CA THR A 38 -14.05 -6.44 -19.52
C THR A 38 -13.26 -7.72 -19.31
N LEU A 39 -12.63 -7.82 -18.12
CA LEU A 39 -11.89 -9.02 -17.73
C LEU A 39 -12.82 -10.08 -17.15
N GLY A 40 -13.81 -9.66 -16.41
CA GLY A 40 -14.70 -10.54 -15.72
C GLY A 40 -15.64 -9.75 -14.82
N GLN A 41 -16.33 -10.49 -13.94
CA GLN A 41 -17.32 -9.93 -13.03
C GLN A 41 -17.01 -10.32 -11.61
N ILE A 42 -17.42 -9.48 -10.65
CA ILE A 42 -17.35 -9.83 -9.23
C ILE A 42 -18.71 -9.62 -8.60
N PRO A 43 -19.01 -10.32 -7.50
CA PRO A 43 -20.29 -10.12 -6.82
C PRO A 43 -20.43 -8.70 -6.31
N ASN A 44 -21.62 -8.12 -6.48
CA ASN A 44 -21.92 -6.79 -5.95
C ASN A 44 -22.59 -6.95 -4.58
N MET A 45 -21.78 -7.27 -3.58
CA MET A 45 -22.26 -7.55 -2.23
C MET A 45 -22.50 -6.27 -1.43
N GLY A 46 -23.25 -6.41 -0.36
CA GLY A 46 -23.55 -5.29 0.52
C GLY A 46 -23.47 -5.72 1.99
N ARG A 47 -24.32 -5.11 2.81
CA ARG A 47 -24.29 -5.32 4.26
C ARG A 47 -24.50 -6.78 4.64
N ALA A 48 -25.45 -7.46 4.02
CA ALA A 48 -25.79 -8.83 4.42
C ALA A 48 -24.60 -9.76 4.25
N GLU A 49 -23.91 -9.69 3.12
CA GLU A 49 -22.77 -10.56 2.87
C GLU A 49 -21.57 -10.17 3.74
N ALA A 50 -21.36 -8.88 3.96
CA ALA A 50 -20.31 -8.43 4.86
C ALA A 50 -20.55 -8.98 6.27
N GLN A 51 -21.81 -8.97 6.70
CA GLN A 51 -22.20 -9.52 8.00
C GLN A 51 -21.88 -11.03 8.06
N GLN A 52 -22.22 -11.75 6.98
CA GLN A 52 -21.91 -13.18 6.91
C GLN A 52 -20.40 -13.44 7.00
N ALA A 53 -19.60 -12.57 6.38
CA ALA A 53 -18.14 -12.72 6.42
C ALA A 53 -17.62 -12.48 7.84
N VAL A 54 -18.16 -11.48 8.54
CA VAL A 54 -17.79 -11.23 9.93
C VAL A 54 -18.23 -12.42 10.81
N ASP A 55 -19.43 -12.96 10.57
CA ASP A 55 -19.90 -14.16 11.27
C ASP A 55 -18.91 -15.32 11.08
N ALA A 56 -18.43 -15.51 9.84
CA ALA A 56 -17.50 -16.58 9.54
C ALA A 56 -16.17 -16.39 10.26
N ALA A 57 -15.67 -15.17 10.26
CA ALA A 57 -14.40 -14.85 10.93
C ALA A 57 -14.54 -15.05 12.45
N ALA A 58 -15.66 -14.63 13.01
CA ALA A 58 -15.91 -14.81 14.45
C ALA A 58 -16.01 -16.28 14.82
N ALA A 59 -16.66 -17.10 13.97
CA ALA A 59 -16.79 -18.52 14.22
C ALA A 59 -15.46 -19.25 14.12
N ALA A 60 -14.56 -18.81 13.23
CA ALA A 60 -13.26 -19.44 13.04
C ALA A 60 -12.25 -19.03 14.11
N LEU A 61 -12.51 -17.94 14.82
CA LEU A 61 -11.51 -17.34 15.71
C LEU A 61 -11.07 -18.24 16.84
N PRO A 62 -11.98 -18.89 17.60
CA PRO A 62 -11.52 -19.72 18.73
C PRO A 62 -10.54 -20.81 18.32
N ASN A 63 -10.83 -21.50 17.23
CA ASN A 63 -9.96 -22.59 16.78
C ASN A 63 -8.61 -22.07 16.29
N TRP A 64 -8.63 -20.97 15.51
CA TRP A 64 -7.40 -20.39 14.99
C TRP A 64 -6.53 -19.86 16.14
N ARG A 65 -7.15 -19.19 17.09
CA ARG A 65 -6.47 -18.66 18.27
C ARG A 65 -5.83 -19.76 19.09
N ALA A 66 -6.47 -20.95 19.13
CA ALA A 66 -5.95 -22.07 19.89
C ALA A 66 -4.74 -22.76 19.26
N PHE A 67 -4.51 -22.55 17.95
CA PHE A 67 -3.29 -23.05 17.31
C PHE A 67 -2.10 -22.35 17.97
N THR A 68 -0.99 -23.08 18.09
CA THR A 68 0.25 -22.45 18.53
C THR A 68 0.78 -21.52 17.44
N ALA A 69 1.64 -20.58 17.85
CA ALA A 69 2.30 -19.72 16.87
C ALA A 69 3.05 -20.56 15.82
N ALA A 70 3.67 -21.65 16.22
CA ALA A 70 4.38 -22.52 15.29
C ALA A 70 3.44 -23.18 14.28
N GLN A 71 2.26 -23.60 14.74
CA GLN A 71 1.27 -24.21 13.83
C GLN A 71 0.75 -23.18 12.83
N ARG A 72 0.47 -21.95 13.29
CA ARG A 72 0.05 -20.90 12.39
C ARG A 72 1.17 -20.55 11.40
N ALA A 73 2.41 -20.49 11.89
CA ALA A 73 3.56 -20.19 11.03
C ALA A 73 3.72 -21.22 9.93
N ALA A 74 3.52 -22.50 10.24
CA ALA A 74 3.66 -23.57 9.22
C ALA A 74 2.65 -23.37 8.08
N LEU A 75 1.41 -23.01 8.43
CA LEU A 75 0.39 -22.76 7.40
C LEU A 75 0.70 -21.49 6.61
N LEU A 76 1.18 -20.45 7.27
CA LEU A 76 1.58 -19.23 6.57
C LEU A 76 2.74 -19.50 5.62
N LYS A 77 3.69 -20.35 6.01
CA LYS A 77 4.80 -20.69 5.13
C LYS A 77 4.35 -21.52 3.94
N ASN A 78 3.33 -22.36 4.09
CA ASN A 78 2.71 -23.03 2.94
C ASN A 78 2.13 -21.99 1.98
N TRP A 79 1.43 -21.00 2.52
CA TRP A 79 0.84 -19.94 1.70
C TRP A 79 1.94 -19.17 0.95
N HIS A 80 3.00 -18.81 1.66
CA HIS A 80 4.16 -18.14 1.07
C HIS A 80 4.72 -18.94 -0.11
N ARG A 81 4.93 -20.23 0.09
CA ARG A 81 5.47 -21.11 -0.94
C ARG A 81 4.55 -21.16 -2.17
N LEU A 82 3.24 -21.31 -1.95
CA LEU A 82 2.29 -21.37 -3.05
C LEU A 82 2.23 -20.05 -3.82
N ILE A 83 2.33 -18.93 -3.14
CA ILE A 83 2.37 -17.62 -3.82
C ILE A 83 3.57 -17.58 -4.76
N LEU A 84 4.76 -17.97 -4.27
CA LEU A 84 5.95 -17.93 -5.11
C LEU A 84 5.88 -18.93 -6.26
N GLU A 85 5.33 -20.11 -6.02
CA GLU A 85 5.17 -21.12 -7.07
C GLU A 85 4.22 -20.65 -8.18
N ASN A 86 3.29 -19.76 -7.84
CA ASN A 86 2.31 -19.25 -8.79
C ASN A 86 2.61 -17.79 -9.20
N LYS A 87 3.85 -17.35 -9.03
CA LYS A 87 4.21 -15.95 -9.25
C LYS A 87 3.84 -15.47 -10.65
N THR A 88 4.15 -16.24 -11.67
CA THR A 88 3.87 -15.83 -13.05
C THR A 88 2.36 -15.70 -13.30
N ALA A 89 1.57 -16.66 -12.85
CA ALA A 89 0.12 -16.61 -13.05
C ALA A 89 -0.49 -15.42 -12.28
N LEU A 90 -0.04 -15.20 -11.06
CA LEU A 90 -0.53 -14.07 -10.25
C LEU A 90 -0.16 -12.74 -10.89
N ALA A 91 1.07 -12.63 -11.40
CA ALA A 91 1.52 -11.40 -12.04
C ALA A 91 0.70 -11.09 -13.30
N GLN A 92 0.35 -12.12 -14.07
CA GLN A 92 -0.48 -11.93 -15.26
C GLN A 92 -1.86 -11.41 -14.90
N ILE A 93 -2.47 -11.95 -13.84
CA ILE A 93 -3.75 -11.45 -13.36
C ILE A 93 -3.61 -9.99 -12.92
N MET A 94 -2.57 -9.68 -12.17
CA MET A 94 -2.35 -8.33 -11.66
C MET A 94 -2.16 -7.33 -12.81
N THR A 95 -1.32 -7.64 -13.78
CA THR A 95 -1.11 -6.74 -14.91
C THR A 95 -2.41 -6.52 -15.68
N ALA A 96 -3.22 -7.58 -15.85
CA ALA A 96 -4.48 -7.45 -16.57
C ALA A 96 -5.45 -6.49 -15.86
N GLU A 97 -5.54 -6.55 -14.54
CA GLU A 97 -6.54 -5.74 -13.84
C GLU A 97 -6.01 -4.38 -13.38
N GLN A 98 -4.70 -4.27 -13.13
CA GLN A 98 -4.15 -3.03 -12.56
C GLN A 98 -3.38 -2.23 -13.61
N GLY A 99 -2.75 -2.90 -14.56
CA GLY A 99 -2.04 -2.25 -15.66
C GLY A 99 -0.53 -2.16 -15.50
N LYS A 100 0.02 -2.37 -14.32
CA LYS A 100 1.47 -2.24 -14.18
C LYS A 100 2.21 -3.24 -15.06
N PRO A 101 3.42 -2.90 -15.50
CA PRO A 101 4.20 -3.81 -16.32
C PRO A 101 4.41 -5.16 -15.66
N LEU A 102 4.46 -6.22 -16.44
CA LEU A 102 4.55 -7.58 -15.93
C LEU A 102 5.76 -7.77 -15.00
N ALA A 103 6.90 -7.15 -15.35
CA ALA A 103 8.08 -7.26 -14.49
C ALA A 103 7.82 -6.64 -13.11
N GLU A 104 7.12 -5.49 -13.07
CA GLU A 104 6.76 -4.88 -11.79
C GLU A 104 5.75 -5.75 -11.03
N ALA A 105 4.82 -6.37 -11.74
CA ALA A 105 3.84 -7.25 -11.10
C ALA A 105 4.53 -8.45 -10.48
N GLU A 106 5.50 -9.05 -11.17
CA GLU A 106 6.27 -10.16 -10.61
C GLU A 106 7.02 -9.73 -9.35
N GLY A 107 7.62 -8.54 -9.40
CA GLY A 107 8.29 -7.99 -8.23
C GLY A 107 7.34 -7.78 -7.07
N GLU A 108 6.12 -7.32 -7.35
CA GLU A 108 5.14 -7.13 -6.29
C GLU A 108 4.71 -8.46 -5.68
N ILE A 109 4.55 -9.52 -6.49
CA ILE A 109 4.17 -10.82 -5.94
C ILE A 109 5.26 -11.32 -4.98
N ALA A 110 6.53 -11.19 -5.36
CA ALA A 110 7.63 -11.57 -4.47
C ALA A 110 7.62 -10.74 -3.19
N TYR A 111 7.37 -9.44 -3.32
CA TYR A 111 7.28 -8.52 -2.20
C TYR A 111 6.11 -8.91 -1.27
N ALA A 112 4.95 -9.20 -1.88
CA ALA A 112 3.79 -9.63 -1.10
C ALA A 112 4.09 -10.91 -0.33
N ALA A 113 4.72 -11.88 -0.98
CA ALA A 113 5.06 -13.14 -0.33
C ALA A 113 6.01 -12.93 0.84
N SER A 114 6.93 -11.96 0.73
CA SER A 114 7.92 -11.73 1.79
C SER A 114 7.25 -11.35 3.12
N PHE A 115 6.11 -10.66 3.09
CA PHE A 115 5.40 -10.31 4.32
C PHE A 115 4.83 -11.55 5.02
N ILE A 116 4.38 -12.52 4.25
CA ILE A 116 3.82 -13.73 4.85
C ILE A 116 4.91 -14.50 5.59
N GLU A 117 6.06 -14.68 4.95
CA GLU A 117 7.18 -15.37 5.60
C GLU A 117 7.67 -14.62 6.82
N TRP A 118 7.84 -13.29 6.67
CA TRP A 118 8.34 -12.46 7.75
C TRP A 118 7.46 -12.59 8.99
N PHE A 119 6.14 -12.48 8.81
CA PHE A 119 5.24 -12.52 9.96
C PHE A 119 5.01 -13.93 10.48
N ALA A 120 5.15 -14.96 9.63
CA ALA A 120 5.16 -16.32 10.14
C ALA A 120 6.24 -16.46 11.22
N GLU A 121 7.38 -15.85 10.99
CA GLU A 121 8.47 -15.91 11.94
C GLU A 121 8.28 -14.94 13.12
N GLN A 122 7.75 -13.75 12.86
CA GLN A 122 7.52 -12.77 13.93
C GLN A 122 6.43 -13.23 14.91
N GLY A 123 5.46 -13.99 14.45
CA GLY A 123 4.43 -14.52 15.33
C GLY A 123 4.98 -15.38 16.44
N LYS A 124 6.10 -16.06 16.18
CA LYS A 124 6.76 -16.89 17.19
C LYS A 124 7.49 -16.06 18.24
N ARG A 125 7.62 -14.74 18.02
CA ARG A 125 8.34 -13.84 18.90
C ARG A 125 7.42 -12.87 19.63
N ALA A 126 6.13 -13.17 19.69
CA ALA A 126 5.17 -12.35 20.44
C ALA A 126 5.30 -12.69 21.93
N ASN A 127 6.45 -12.39 22.48
CA ASN A 127 6.82 -12.75 23.83
C ASN A 127 6.12 -11.89 24.85
N GLY A 128 5.94 -12.45 26.05
CA GLY A 128 5.44 -11.69 27.19
C GLY A 128 6.55 -11.19 28.07
N GLU A 129 6.18 -10.85 29.31
CA GLU A 129 7.11 -10.28 30.29
C GLU A 129 6.89 -10.95 31.64
N ILE A 130 7.98 -11.05 32.40
CA ILE A 130 7.95 -11.39 33.82
C ILE A 130 8.43 -10.15 34.56
N ILE A 131 7.64 -9.64 35.47
CA ILE A 131 7.88 -8.34 36.11
C ILE A 131 8.10 -8.55 37.63
N PRO A 132 9.19 -8.00 38.20
CA PRO A 132 9.37 -8.10 39.63
C PRO A 132 8.24 -7.39 40.38
N SER A 133 7.61 -8.09 41.29
CA SER A 133 6.50 -7.54 42.08
C SER A 133 7.02 -6.71 43.24
N PRO A 134 6.37 -5.57 43.56
CA PRO A 134 6.72 -4.85 44.77
C PRO A 134 6.21 -5.55 46.04
N GLY A 135 5.32 -6.53 45.90
CA GLY A 135 4.80 -7.30 47.03
C GLY A 135 5.27 -8.75 46.97
N ALA A 136 5.67 -9.29 48.09
CA ALA A 136 6.19 -10.65 48.13
C ALA A 136 5.12 -11.70 47.88
N ASP A 137 3.85 -11.32 48.02
CA ASP A 137 2.72 -12.26 47.92
C ASP A 137 2.14 -12.35 46.52
N LYS A 138 2.82 -11.78 45.51
CA LYS A 138 2.29 -11.77 44.14
C LYS A 138 3.36 -12.07 43.11
N ARG A 139 2.89 -12.62 41.98
CA ARG A 139 3.74 -12.80 40.78
C ARG A 139 3.06 -12.12 39.61
N LEU A 140 3.83 -11.35 38.83
CA LEU A 140 3.29 -10.50 37.79
C LEU A 140 3.82 -10.95 36.43
N MET A 141 2.92 -11.07 35.46
CA MET A 141 3.27 -11.46 34.10
C MET A 141 2.46 -10.66 33.09
N VAL A 142 2.98 -10.57 31.87
CA VAL A 142 2.25 -10.06 30.72
C VAL A 142 2.27 -11.13 29.66
N ILE A 143 1.11 -11.39 29.06
CA ILE A 143 1.06 -12.20 27.84
C ILE A 143 0.51 -11.35 26.70
N ARG A 144 0.76 -11.79 25.47
CA ARG A 144 0.31 -11.09 24.27
C ARG A 144 -0.60 -11.99 23.48
N GLN A 145 -1.78 -11.48 23.12
CA GLN A 145 -2.82 -12.25 22.42
C GLN A 145 -3.32 -11.46 21.24
N GLY A 146 -3.81 -12.16 20.20
CA GLY A 146 -4.41 -11.49 19.06
C GLY A 146 -5.65 -10.69 19.47
N VAL A 147 -5.87 -9.55 18.79
CA VAL A 147 -6.98 -8.65 19.15
C VAL A 147 -8.35 -9.29 18.85
N GLY A 148 -8.45 -10.21 17.90
CA GLY A 148 -9.72 -10.85 17.55
C GLY A 148 -9.99 -10.81 16.07
N VAL A 149 -11.25 -10.54 15.71
CA VAL A 149 -11.62 -10.39 14.29
C VAL A 149 -11.11 -9.05 13.79
N CYS A 150 -10.48 -9.05 12.62
CA CYS A 150 -9.96 -7.85 11.99
C CYS A 150 -10.62 -7.65 10.63
N ALA A 151 -10.75 -6.41 10.21
CA ALA A 151 -11.17 -6.08 8.87
C ALA A 151 -10.07 -5.31 8.15
N ALA A 152 -9.97 -5.52 6.86
CA ALA A 152 -8.99 -4.81 6.04
C ALA A 152 -9.67 -4.28 4.79
N ILE A 153 -9.37 -3.03 4.44
CA ILE A 153 -9.84 -2.40 3.20
C ILE A 153 -8.59 -1.98 2.44
N THR A 154 -8.42 -2.50 1.23
CA THR A 154 -7.17 -2.33 0.51
C THR A 154 -7.36 -1.62 -0.83
N PRO A 155 -6.34 -0.88 -1.29
CA PRO A 155 -6.44 -0.10 -2.52
C PRO A 155 -6.05 -0.92 -3.74
N TRP A 156 -6.16 -0.27 -4.91
CA TRP A 156 -5.93 -0.92 -6.19
C TRP A 156 -4.48 -0.85 -6.68
N ASN A 157 -3.63 -0.04 -6.05
CA ASN A 157 -2.32 0.21 -6.65
C ASN A 157 -1.29 -0.92 -6.43
N PHE A 158 -1.41 -1.65 -5.34
CA PHE A 158 -0.59 -2.85 -5.10
C PHE A 158 -1.51 -3.96 -4.60
N PRO A 159 -2.23 -4.61 -5.52
CA PRO A 159 -3.31 -5.52 -5.15
C PRO A 159 -2.89 -6.73 -4.32
N ALA A 160 -1.64 -7.17 -4.43
CA ALA A 160 -1.17 -8.31 -3.64
C ALA A 160 -0.51 -7.87 -2.35
N ALA A 161 0.40 -6.90 -2.42
CA ALA A 161 1.19 -6.51 -1.25
C ALA A 161 0.32 -5.89 -0.16
N MET A 162 -0.71 -5.12 -0.55
CA MET A 162 -1.58 -4.51 0.45
C MET A 162 -2.41 -5.55 1.20
N ILE A 163 -2.66 -6.70 0.60
CA ILE A 163 -3.33 -7.80 1.27
C ILE A 163 -2.41 -8.45 2.31
N THR A 164 -1.20 -8.83 1.89
CA THR A 164 -0.32 -9.62 2.75
C THR A 164 0.30 -8.79 3.86
N ARG A 165 0.47 -7.49 3.64
CA ARG A 165 0.98 -6.59 4.68
C ARG A 165 0.01 -6.54 5.87
N LYS A 166 -1.26 -6.85 5.65
CA LYS A 166 -2.30 -6.84 6.68
C LYS A 166 -2.63 -8.25 7.14
N ALA A 167 -2.83 -9.16 6.21
CA ALA A 167 -3.19 -10.54 6.56
C ALA A 167 -2.04 -11.28 7.23
N GLY A 168 -0.80 -11.03 6.80
CA GLY A 168 0.35 -11.71 7.39
C GLY A 168 0.41 -11.53 8.91
N PRO A 169 0.52 -10.29 9.39
CA PRO A 169 0.60 -10.10 10.84
C PRO A 169 -0.70 -10.46 11.57
N ALA A 170 -1.87 -10.23 10.96
CA ALA A 170 -3.13 -10.57 11.61
C ALA A 170 -3.20 -12.07 11.89
N LEU A 171 -2.96 -12.90 10.87
CA LEU A 171 -3.06 -14.33 11.02
C LEU A 171 -1.96 -14.87 11.95
N ALA A 172 -0.75 -14.35 11.82
CA ALA A 172 0.35 -14.76 12.70
C ALA A 172 0.03 -14.50 14.16
N ALA A 173 -0.67 -13.40 14.45
CA ALA A 173 -1.05 -13.03 15.81
C ALA A 173 -2.21 -13.87 16.37
N GLY A 174 -2.85 -14.68 15.53
CA GLY A 174 -4.01 -15.46 15.94
C GLY A 174 -5.34 -14.80 15.67
N CYS A 175 -5.35 -13.76 14.84
CA CYS A 175 -6.57 -13.06 14.43
C CYS A 175 -7.17 -13.72 13.19
N THR A 176 -8.47 -13.51 12.97
CA THR A 176 -9.11 -13.84 11.69
C THR A 176 -9.44 -12.54 10.99
N MET A 177 -9.68 -12.61 9.68
CA MET A 177 -9.77 -11.38 8.90
C MET A 177 -10.82 -11.44 7.81
N VAL A 178 -11.49 -10.30 7.61
CA VAL A 178 -12.37 -10.08 6.47
C VAL A 178 -11.73 -8.96 5.64
N ILE A 179 -11.57 -9.19 4.35
CA ILE A 179 -10.86 -8.27 3.46
C ILE A 179 -11.81 -7.75 2.39
N LYS A 180 -11.82 -6.44 2.19
CA LYS A 180 -12.54 -5.81 1.08
C LYS A 180 -11.50 -5.20 0.14
N PRO A 181 -11.13 -5.88 -0.94
CA PRO A 181 -10.19 -5.29 -1.91
C PRO A 181 -10.89 -4.24 -2.76
N ALA A 182 -10.11 -3.38 -3.38
CA ALA A 182 -10.66 -2.40 -4.31
C ALA A 182 -11.40 -3.11 -5.44
N ASN A 183 -12.54 -2.55 -5.84
CA ASN A 183 -13.33 -3.16 -6.90
C ASN A 183 -12.62 -3.15 -8.25
N GLU A 184 -11.64 -2.26 -8.44
CA GLU A 184 -10.87 -2.21 -9.69
C GLU A 184 -9.92 -3.39 -9.82
N THR A 185 -9.44 -3.94 -8.69
CA THR A 185 -8.39 -4.97 -8.73
C THR A 185 -8.70 -6.09 -7.73
N PRO A 186 -9.83 -6.78 -7.93
CA PRO A 186 -10.23 -7.82 -6.97
C PRO A 186 -9.61 -9.17 -7.27
N PHE A 187 -9.19 -9.43 -8.52
CA PHE A 187 -8.83 -10.78 -8.93
C PHE A 187 -7.53 -11.26 -8.32
N THR A 188 -6.56 -10.36 -8.13
CA THR A 188 -5.34 -10.74 -7.42
C THR A 188 -5.67 -11.15 -5.98
N ALA A 189 -6.52 -10.38 -5.31
CA ALA A 189 -6.92 -10.69 -3.93
C ALA A 189 -7.62 -12.04 -3.85
N LEU A 190 -8.53 -12.31 -4.79
CA LEU A 190 -9.25 -13.58 -4.80
C LEU A 190 -8.33 -14.76 -5.09
N ALA A 191 -7.36 -14.57 -6.01
CA ALA A 191 -6.38 -15.59 -6.30
C ALA A 191 -5.50 -15.89 -5.08
N MET A 192 -5.09 -14.85 -4.36
CA MET A 192 -4.30 -15.01 -3.14
C MET A 192 -5.10 -15.79 -2.09
N ALA A 193 -6.40 -15.53 -1.99
CA ALA A 193 -7.26 -16.24 -1.06
C ALA A 193 -7.41 -17.72 -1.44
N GLU A 194 -7.49 -18.02 -2.74
CA GLU A 194 -7.53 -19.40 -3.19
C GLU A 194 -6.25 -20.14 -2.78
N LEU A 195 -5.12 -19.49 -2.89
CA LEU A 195 -3.85 -20.10 -2.48
C LEU A 195 -3.80 -20.30 -0.96
N ALA A 196 -4.43 -19.40 -0.19
CA ALA A 196 -4.54 -19.62 1.26
C ALA A 196 -5.35 -20.85 1.57
N ASN A 197 -6.45 -21.08 0.83
CA ASN A 197 -7.23 -22.32 0.98
C ASN A 197 -6.37 -23.54 0.66
N GLN A 198 -5.62 -23.50 -0.44
CA GLN A 198 -4.75 -24.60 -0.82
C GLN A 198 -3.66 -24.86 0.20
N ALA A 199 -3.21 -23.79 0.88
CA ALA A 199 -2.17 -23.90 1.91
C ALA A 199 -2.66 -24.59 3.18
N GLY A 200 -3.97 -24.75 3.34
CA GLY A 200 -4.56 -25.39 4.50
C GLY A 200 -4.99 -24.43 5.59
N ILE A 201 -5.00 -23.13 5.32
CA ILE A 201 -5.52 -22.16 6.28
C ILE A 201 -7.01 -22.47 6.48
N PRO A 202 -7.47 -22.63 7.74
CA PRO A 202 -8.84 -23.12 7.97
C PRO A 202 -9.91 -22.16 7.44
N GLN A 203 -11.07 -22.74 7.12
CA GLN A 203 -12.21 -22.00 6.61
C GLN A 203 -12.60 -20.91 7.59
N GLY A 204 -12.85 -19.70 7.07
CA GLY A 204 -13.29 -18.57 7.87
C GLY A 204 -12.16 -17.74 8.47
N VAL A 205 -10.93 -18.24 8.45
CA VAL A 205 -9.79 -17.44 8.94
C VAL A 205 -9.52 -16.26 8.02
N ILE A 206 -9.67 -16.47 6.70
CA ILE A 206 -9.61 -15.40 5.70
C ILE A 206 -10.92 -15.39 4.94
N ASN A 207 -11.51 -14.21 4.78
CA ASN A 207 -12.71 -14.00 3.99
C ASN A 207 -12.48 -12.79 3.10
N VAL A 208 -12.97 -12.85 1.85
CA VAL A 208 -12.80 -11.73 0.92
C VAL A 208 -14.16 -11.41 0.33
N VAL A 209 -14.63 -10.19 0.54
CA VAL A 209 -15.92 -9.73 0.01
C VAL A 209 -15.69 -8.58 -0.96
N THR A 210 -16.56 -8.50 -1.98
CA THR A 210 -16.46 -7.50 -3.03
C THR A 210 -17.79 -6.77 -3.16
N GLY A 211 -17.78 -5.59 -3.76
CA GLY A 211 -19.03 -4.90 -4.06
C GLY A 211 -19.12 -3.49 -3.50
N GLN A 212 -20.19 -3.22 -2.78
CA GLN A 212 -20.54 -1.87 -2.36
C GLN A 212 -19.67 -1.41 -1.21
N SER A 213 -18.66 -0.61 -1.52
CA SER A 213 -17.62 -0.22 -0.56
C SER A 213 -18.19 0.45 0.68
N ARG A 214 -19.13 1.38 0.48
CA ARG A 214 -19.70 2.12 1.60
C ARG A 214 -20.51 1.20 2.53
N GLU A 215 -21.31 0.30 1.94
CA GLU A 215 -22.14 -0.61 2.72
C GLU A 215 -21.30 -1.64 3.46
N ILE A 216 -20.30 -2.21 2.79
CA ILE A 216 -19.40 -3.18 3.41
C ILE A 216 -18.60 -2.51 4.50
N GLY A 217 -18.06 -1.32 4.23
CA GLY A 217 -17.31 -0.56 5.22
C GLY A 217 -18.11 -0.25 6.46
N ALA A 218 -19.43 0.04 6.29
CA ALA A 218 -20.29 0.32 7.44
C ALA A 218 -20.43 -0.89 8.36
N VAL A 219 -20.44 -2.10 7.81
CA VAL A 219 -20.44 -3.30 8.64
C VAL A 219 -19.12 -3.44 9.40
N PHE A 220 -18.00 -3.23 8.71
CA PHE A 220 -16.68 -3.35 9.33
C PHE A 220 -16.53 -2.38 10.50
N THR A 221 -16.99 -1.15 10.33
CA THR A 221 -16.85 -0.15 11.39
C THR A 221 -17.93 -0.29 12.47
N GLY A 222 -19.10 -0.84 12.12
CA GLY A 222 -20.23 -0.90 13.03
C GLY A 222 -20.35 -2.16 13.85
N ASP A 223 -19.78 -3.27 13.41
CA ASP A 223 -19.93 -4.54 14.13
C ASP A 223 -18.91 -4.59 15.28
N GLU A 224 -19.40 -4.74 16.48
CA GLU A 224 -18.53 -4.71 17.67
C GLU A 224 -17.57 -5.88 17.74
N ARG A 225 -17.84 -6.96 17.01
CA ARG A 225 -16.91 -8.10 16.98
C ARG A 225 -15.65 -7.79 16.20
N VAL A 226 -15.71 -6.81 15.27
CA VAL A 226 -14.53 -6.37 14.54
C VAL A 226 -13.74 -5.45 15.49
N ARG A 227 -12.61 -5.95 15.97
CA ARG A 227 -11.83 -5.23 16.99
C ARG A 227 -10.80 -4.30 16.37
N LYS A 228 -10.45 -4.54 15.10
CA LYS A 228 -9.44 -3.73 14.43
C LYS A 228 -9.80 -3.57 12.97
N LEU A 229 -9.61 -2.36 12.46
CA LEU A 229 -9.70 -2.06 11.03
C LEU A 229 -8.35 -1.57 10.53
N SER A 230 -7.87 -2.16 9.45
CA SER A 230 -6.67 -1.68 8.75
C SER A 230 -7.09 -1.18 7.37
N PHE A 231 -6.78 0.08 7.10
CA PHE A 231 -7.18 0.72 5.84
C PHE A 231 -5.97 1.35 5.17
N THR A 232 -5.84 1.14 3.86
CA THR A 232 -4.91 1.86 3.02
C THR A 232 -5.70 2.50 1.90
N GLY A 233 -5.53 3.81 1.72
CA GLY A 233 -6.24 4.56 0.69
C GLY A 233 -6.10 6.05 0.92
N SER A 234 -7.10 6.81 0.48
CA SER A 234 -7.04 8.27 0.57
C SER A 234 -7.20 8.74 2.00
N THR A 235 -6.58 9.88 2.29
CA THR A 235 -6.70 10.50 3.61
C THR A 235 -8.16 10.85 3.92
N GLU A 236 -8.90 11.29 2.92
CA GLU A 236 -10.31 11.65 3.11
C GLU A 236 -11.13 10.46 3.61
N VAL A 237 -10.98 9.30 2.97
CA VAL A 237 -11.71 8.10 3.39
C VAL A 237 -11.20 7.63 4.74
N GLY A 238 -9.91 7.75 4.99
CA GLY A 238 -9.34 7.40 6.28
C GLY A 238 -9.97 8.18 7.43
N ARG A 239 -10.21 9.48 7.23
CA ARG A 239 -10.89 10.29 8.25
C ARG A 239 -12.30 9.77 8.54
N VAL A 240 -13.03 9.41 7.49
CA VAL A 240 -14.39 8.89 7.64
C VAL A 240 -14.37 7.60 8.45
N LEU A 241 -13.49 6.68 8.09
CA LEU A 241 -13.41 5.39 8.77
C LEU A 241 -12.98 5.57 10.23
N MET A 242 -12.07 6.50 10.50
CA MET A 242 -11.64 6.77 11.86
C MET A 242 -12.80 7.29 12.72
N ARG A 243 -13.61 8.21 12.18
CA ARG A 243 -14.80 8.69 12.89
C ARG A 243 -15.75 7.54 13.22
N GLN A 244 -16.00 6.67 12.23
CA GLN A 244 -16.91 5.55 12.41
C GLN A 244 -16.38 4.55 13.45
N CYS A 245 -15.08 4.28 13.41
CA CYS A 245 -14.48 3.34 14.36
C CYS A 245 -14.47 3.86 15.79
N ALA A 246 -14.55 5.18 15.96
CA ALA A 246 -14.55 5.77 17.30
C ALA A 246 -15.73 5.31 18.13
N GLU A 247 -16.86 4.97 17.51
CA GLU A 247 -18.06 4.58 18.26
C GLU A 247 -17.84 3.34 19.11
N SER A 248 -17.03 2.40 18.67
CA SER A 248 -16.73 1.21 19.46
C SER A 248 -15.24 1.12 19.84
N ILE A 249 -14.51 2.20 19.67
CA ILE A 249 -13.11 2.33 20.08
C ILE A 249 -12.25 1.22 19.46
N LYS A 250 -12.41 0.98 18.15
CA LYS A 250 -11.64 -0.03 17.47
C LYS A 250 -10.17 0.42 17.31
N LYS A 251 -9.30 -0.52 17.24
CA LYS A 251 -7.94 -0.20 16.83
C LYS A 251 -7.93 0.20 15.35
N UNK A 252 -7.24 1.12 14.79
CA UNK A 252 -7.23 1.56 13.52
C UNK A 252 -5.87 1.59 13.11
N SER A 253 -5.54 1.10 12.12
CA SER A 253 -4.29 1.33 11.39
C SER A 253 -4.65 1.97 10.07
N LEU A 254 -3.98 3.06 9.76
CA LEU A 254 -4.31 3.85 8.57
C LEU A 254 -3.02 4.13 7.82
N GLU A 255 -2.97 3.72 6.54
CA GLU A 255 -1.90 4.07 5.61
C GLU A 255 -2.53 4.95 4.54
N LEU A 256 -2.28 6.25 4.62
CA LEU A 256 -3.05 7.22 3.87
C LEU A 256 -2.17 7.92 2.83
N GLY A 257 -2.61 9.07 2.36
CA GLY A 257 -1.92 9.77 1.28
C GLY A 257 -0.56 10.30 1.65
N GLY A 258 0.19 10.69 0.63
CA GLY A 258 1.51 11.27 0.81
C GLY A 258 1.75 12.42 -0.15
N ASN A 259 2.84 13.13 0.11
CA ASN A 259 3.26 14.26 -0.72
C ASN A 259 4.77 14.35 -0.61
N ALA A 260 5.43 13.26 -1.01
CA ALA A 260 6.84 13.05 -0.72
C ALA A 260 7.73 14.10 -1.37
N PRO A 261 8.65 14.69 -0.60
CA PRO A 261 9.70 15.52 -1.17
C PRO A 261 10.89 14.63 -1.58
N PHE A 262 11.57 15.03 -2.64
CA PHE A 262 12.79 14.41 -3.12
C PHE A 262 13.80 15.55 -3.26
N ILE A 263 14.76 15.62 -2.35
CA ILE A 263 15.66 16.78 -2.24
C ILE A 263 17.03 16.40 -2.74
N VAL A 264 17.58 17.16 -3.70
CA VAL A 264 18.92 16.89 -4.21
C VAL A 264 19.80 18.08 -3.87
N PHE A 265 20.73 17.88 -2.93
CA PHE A 265 21.66 18.92 -2.53
C PHE A 265 22.80 19.02 -3.54
N ASP A 266 23.51 20.14 -3.50
CA ASP A 266 24.55 20.43 -4.49
C ASP A 266 25.76 19.49 -4.44
N ASP A 267 25.94 18.78 -3.31
CA ASP A 267 27.03 17.83 -3.17
C ASP A 267 26.63 16.40 -3.56
N ALA A 268 25.40 16.19 -4.05
CA ALA A 268 24.91 14.86 -4.38
C ALA A 268 25.59 14.33 -5.65
N ASP A 269 25.66 13.03 -5.73
CA ASP A 269 26.04 12.36 -6.99
C ASP A 269 24.86 12.49 -7.96
N UNK A 270 24.77 13.32 -8.87
CA UNK A 270 23.85 13.65 -9.74
C UNK A 270 23.31 12.55 -10.42
N ASP A 271 24.28 11.61 -10.95
CA ASP A 271 23.76 10.46 -11.72
C ASP A 271 22.94 9.53 -10.83
N LYS A 272 23.41 9.28 -9.61
CA LYS A 272 22.65 8.44 -8.68
C LYS A 272 21.31 9.09 -8.31
N ALA A 273 21.31 10.41 -8.15
CA ALA A 273 20.06 11.11 -7.83
C ALA A 273 19.07 11.00 -8.97
N VAL A 274 19.52 11.06 -10.22
CA VAL A 274 18.64 10.87 -11.38
C VAL A 274 18.04 9.47 -11.38
N GLU A 275 18.87 8.46 -11.10
CA GLU A 275 18.35 7.08 -11.03
C GLU A 275 17.33 6.94 -9.92
N GLY A 276 17.62 7.51 -8.74
CA GLY A 276 16.67 7.45 -7.65
C GLY A 276 15.37 8.19 -7.96
N ALA A 277 15.49 9.32 -8.66
CA ALA A 277 14.29 10.08 -9.05
C ALA A 277 13.39 9.29 -9.98
N LEU A 278 14.00 8.57 -10.94
CA LEU A 278 13.22 7.73 -11.86
C LEU A 278 12.48 6.65 -11.09
N ILE A 279 13.17 5.95 -10.20
CA ILE A 279 12.56 4.88 -9.41
C ILE A 279 11.48 5.44 -8.49
N ALA A 280 11.78 6.53 -7.80
CA ALA A 280 10.86 7.08 -6.80
C ALA A 280 9.61 7.67 -7.42
N LYS A 281 9.66 8.06 -8.70
CA LYS A 281 8.51 8.72 -9.32
C LYS A 281 7.74 7.83 -10.29
N PHE A 282 8.43 6.99 -11.07
CA PHE A 282 7.78 6.39 -12.23
C PHE A 282 7.37 4.92 -12.04
N ARG A 283 7.72 4.31 -10.93
CA ARG A 283 7.23 2.97 -10.59
C ARG A 283 5.71 3.02 -10.56
N ASN A 284 5.07 2.03 -11.17
CA ASN A 284 3.60 1.93 -11.27
C ASN A 284 2.98 3.21 -11.86
N ALA A 285 3.68 3.85 -12.82
CA ALA A 285 3.22 5.08 -13.45
C ALA A 285 2.97 6.21 -12.44
N GLY A 286 3.72 6.20 -11.34
CA GLY A 286 3.56 7.23 -10.30
C GLY A 286 2.42 6.98 -9.33
N GLN A 287 1.76 5.84 -9.43
CA GLN A 287 0.59 5.52 -8.62
C GLN A 287 0.99 4.77 -7.36
N THR A 288 1.87 5.39 -6.58
CA THR A 288 2.28 4.81 -5.30
C THR A 288 2.23 5.88 -4.23
N CYS A 289 1.93 5.47 -3.01
CA CYS A 289 1.84 6.42 -1.90
C CYS A 289 3.21 6.98 -1.50
N VAL A 290 4.30 6.30 -1.88
CA VAL A 290 5.66 6.76 -1.57
C VAL A 290 6.35 7.41 -2.76
N CYS A 291 5.59 7.70 -3.83
CA CYS A 291 6.15 8.42 -4.96
C CYS A 291 6.51 9.86 -4.61
N UNK A 292 7.50 10.31 -5.06
CA UNK A 292 7.89 11.53 -4.91
C UNK A 292 6.93 12.38 -5.54
N ASN A 293 6.65 13.33 -4.98
CA ASN A 293 5.65 14.26 -5.52
C ASN A 293 6.30 15.58 -5.87
N ARG A 294 7.17 16.08 -4.98
CA ARG A 294 7.83 17.39 -5.13
C ARG A 294 9.33 17.16 -5.18
N PHE A 295 9.96 17.59 -6.27
CA PHE A 295 11.41 17.45 -6.45
C PHE A 295 12.06 18.79 -6.22
N TYR A 296 12.84 18.91 -5.14
CA TYR A 296 13.58 20.11 -4.79
C TYR A 296 15.03 19.90 -5.18
N ILE A 297 15.49 20.67 -6.17
CA ILE A 297 16.84 20.52 -6.72
C ILE A 297 17.62 21.80 -6.42
N HIS A 298 18.81 21.67 -5.81
CA HIS A 298 19.62 22.82 -5.50
C HIS A 298 19.92 23.61 -6.77
N ARG A 299 19.83 24.94 -6.67
CA ARG A 299 19.96 25.82 -7.84
C ARG A 299 21.26 25.57 -8.60
N ALA A 300 22.37 25.31 -7.90
CA ALA A 300 23.68 25.13 -8.52
C ALA A 300 23.72 23.96 -9.50
N ILE A 301 22.87 22.93 -9.29
CA ILE A 301 22.87 21.73 -10.12
C ILE A 301 21.55 21.53 -10.87
N TYR A 302 20.65 22.49 -10.79
CA TYR A 302 19.29 22.32 -11.32
C TYR A 302 19.28 22.03 -12.82
N ASP A 303 20.00 22.86 -13.60
CA ASP A 303 19.97 22.68 -15.06
C ASP A 303 20.59 21.34 -15.44
N GLN A 304 21.69 20.97 -14.83
CA GLN A 304 22.34 19.69 -15.12
C GLN A 304 21.44 18.52 -14.77
N PHE A 305 20.79 18.58 -13.59
CA PHE A 305 19.86 17.55 -13.20
C PHE A 305 18.70 17.45 -14.18
N CYS A 306 18.12 18.61 -14.56
CA CYS A 306 17.00 18.61 -15.50
C CYS A 306 17.38 17.97 -16.82
N ASP A 307 18.54 18.31 -17.37
CA ASP A 307 18.95 17.76 -18.66
C ASP A 307 19.02 16.23 -18.60
N LYS A 308 19.67 15.70 -17.57
CA LYS A 308 19.83 14.25 -17.45
C LYS A 308 18.49 13.55 -17.18
N PHE A 309 17.70 14.14 -16.28
CA PHE A 309 16.43 13.53 -15.87
C PHE A 309 15.43 13.51 -17.02
N VAL A 310 15.31 14.65 -17.72
CA VAL A 310 14.38 14.76 -18.87
C VAL A 310 14.73 13.73 -19.94
N ALA A 311 16.02 13.57 -20.26
CA ALA A 311 16.43 12.59 -21.26
C ALA A 311 15.98 11.17 -20.88
N ARG A 312 16.13 10.82 -19.60
CA ARG A 312 15.74 9.49 -19.13
C ARG A 312 14.23 9.31 -19.12
N VAL A 313 13.48 10.34 -18.71
CA VAL A 313 12.02 10.26 -18.67
C VAL A 313 11.43 10.16 -20.07
N ALA A 314 11.97 10.96 -21.03
CA ALA A 314 11.49 10.94 -22.40
C ALA A 314 11.72 9.59 -23.06
N ALA A 315 12.69 8.81 -22.58
CA ALA A 315 13.01 7.49 -23.17
C ALA A 315 12.16 6.35 -22.58
N LEU A 316 11.32 6.61 -21.58
CA LEU A 316 10.51 5.56 -20.98
C LEU A 316 9.46 5.04 -21.96
N LYS A 317 9.38 3.72 -22.08
CA LYS A 317 8.45 3.10 -23.02
C LYS A 317 7.08 2.92 -22.39
N VAL A 318 6.08 3.55 -22.97
CA VAL A 318 4.69 3.48 -22.53
C VAL A 318 3.94 2.42 -23.33
N GLY A 319 3.12 1.63 -22.67
CA GLY A 319 2.32 0.64 -23.39
C GLY A 319 1.56 -0.27 -22.47
N ASP A 320 0.91 -1.26 -23.07
CA ASP A 320 0.22 -2.32 -22.33
C ASP A 320 1.27 -3.09 -21.52
N GLY A 321 1.06 -3.20 -20.22
CA GLY A 321 2.04 -3.84 -19.33
C GLY A 321 2.32 -5.30 -19.64
N SER A 322 1.43 -5.94 -20.39
CA SER A 322 1.66 -7.34 -20.80
C SER A 322 2.68 -7.47 -21.92
N GLU A 323 3.03 -6.38 -22.58
CA GLU A 323 4.02 -6.39 -23.65
C GLU A 323 5.43 -6.26 -23.09
N SER A 324 6.40 -6.88 -23.77
CA SER A 324 7.78 -6.84 -23.30
C SER A 324 8.34 -5.43 -23.36
N ASP A 325 9.23 -5.13 -22.43
CA ASP A 325 9.97 -3.87 -22.36
C ASP A 325 9.13 -2.64 -22.01
N VAL A 326 7.84 -2.79 -21.74
CA VAL A 326 7.03 -1.66 -21.29
C VAL A 326 7.46 -1.27 -19.88
N GLN A 327 7.65 0.04 -19.67
CA GLN A 327 8.08 0.58 -18.38
C GLN A 327 6.98 1.37 -17.70
N ILE A 328 6.06 1.93 -18.47
CA ILE A 328 4.94 2.74 -17.97
C ILE A 328 3.65 2.15 -18.52
N GLY A 329 2.83 1.58 -17.64
CA GLY A 329 1.51 1.11 -18.03
C GLY A 329 0.48 2.24 -17.97
N PRO A 330 -0.82 1.91 -18.11
CA PRO A 330 -1.87 2.92 -18.04
C PRO A 330 -2.09 3.39 -16.61
N LEU A 331 -2.76 4.53 -16.47
CA LEU A 331 -3.38 4.89 -15.20
C LEU A 331 -4.59 4.00 -14.98
N ILE A 332 -5.05 3.93 -13.74
CA ILE A 332 -6.10 2.98 -13.39
C ILE A 332 -7.42 3.28 -14.09
N ASN A 333 -7.73 4.55 -14.32
CA ASN A 333 -8.98 4.92 -14.96
C ASN A 333 -8.87 6.33 -15.55
N ALA A 334 -9.96 6.77 -16.21
CA ALA A 334 -9.98 8.08 -16.86
C ALA A 334 -9.95 9.23 -15.85
N ASP A 335 -10.54 9.06 -14.67
CA ASP A 335 -10.53 10.11 -13.66
C ASP A 335 -9.09 10.45 -13.23
N ALA A 336 -8.24 9.44 -13.13
CA ALA A 336 -6.83 9.67 -12.78
C ALA A 336 -6.15 10.55 -13.82
N GLY A 337 -6.42 10.29 -15.09
CA GLY A 337 -5.84 11.10 -16.17
C GLY A 337 -6.33 12.54 -16.14
N ARG A 338 -7.62 12.72 -15.89
CA ARG A 338 -8.19 14.07 -15.80
C ARG A 338 -7.59 14.85 -14.63
N LYS A 339 -7.38 14.19 -13.50
CA LYS A 339 -6.76 14.85 -12.35
C LYS A 339 -5.33 15.29 -12.68
N VAL A 340 -4.55 14.40 -13.28
CA VAL A 340 -3.18 14.73 -13.66
C VAL A 340 -3.15 15.93 -14.59
N GLN A 341 -4.01 15.94 -15.62
CA GLN A 341 -4.04 17.04 -16.56
C GLN A 341 -4.43 18.36 -15.88
N SER A 342 -5.40 18.30 -14.98
CA SER A 342 -5.84 19.49 -14.24
C SER A 342 -4.69 20.09 -13.40
N LEU A 343 -3.93 19.23 -12.74
CA LEU A 343 -2.79 19.69 -11.93
C LEU A 343 -1.70 20.29 -12.80
N LEU A 344 -1.45 19.71 -13.97
CA LEU A 344 -0.48 20.26 -14.92
C LEU A 344 -0.94 21.62 -15.44
N ASP A 345 -2.21 21.73 -15.82
CA ASP A 345 -2.74 22.99 -16.35
C ASP A 345 -2.62 24.10 -15.32
N ASP A 346 -2.90 23.80 -14.04
CA ASP A 346 -2.74 24.78 -12.98
C ASP A 346 -1.28 25.27 -12.88
N ALA A 347 -0.33 24.33 -12.89
CA ALA A 347 1.09 24.70 -12.77
C ALA A 347 1.54 25.55 -13.96
N LEU A 348 1.11 25.19 -15.16
CA LEU A 348 1.47 25.94 -16.36
C LEU A 348 0.89 27.36 -16.32
N SER A 349 -0.35 27.48 -15.83
CA SER A 349 -0.98 28.81 -15.73
C SER A 349 -0.26 29.70 -14.71
N ARG A 350 0.50 29.11 -13.79
CA ARG A 350 1.26 29.86 -12.78
C ARG A 350 2.71 30.08 -13.20
N GLY A 351 3.07 29.73 -14.44
CA GLY A 351 4.38 30.05 -14.97
C GLY A 351 5.40 28.95 -14.99
N ALA A 352 5.01 27.72 -14.67
CA ALA A 352 5.92 26.57 -14.76
C ALA A 352 6.27 26.28 -16.21
N THR A 353 7.39 25.59 -16.41
CA THR A 353 7.91 25.26 -17.73
C THR A 353 7.79 23.75 -17.97
N LEU A 354 7.09 23.38 -19.03
CA LEU A 354 7.00 21.99 -19.40
C LEU A 354 8.31 21.55 -20.07
N LEU A 355 8.94 20.53 -19.52
CA LEU A 355 10.23 20.05 -20.03
C LEU A 355 10.09 18.81 -20.92
N THR A 356 9.13 17.95 -20.65
CA THR A 356 8.79 16.82 -21.53
C THR A 356 7.41 16.30 -21.13
N GLY A 357 6.71 15.69 -22.06
CA GLY A 357 5.39 15.10 -21.81
C GLY A 357 4.30 16.14 -21.70
N GLY A 358 3.48 16.02 -20.69
CA GLY A 358 2.46 17.01 -20.36
C GLY A 358 1.09 16.80 -20.95
N LYS A 359 0.84 15.61 -21.50
CA LYS A 359 -0.43 15.35 -22.16
C LYS A 359 -0.75 13.86 -22.19
N ALA A 360 -1.99 13.55 -22.51
CA ALA A 360 -2.39 12.17 -22.74
C ALA A 360 -1.53 11.55 -23.82
N HIS A 361 -1.22 10.28 -23.65
CA HIS A 361 -0.35 9.59 -24.60
C HIS A 361 -1.13 9.27 -25.90
N PRO A 362 -0.45 9.28 -27.05
CA PRO A 362 -1.12 8.95 -28.33
C PRO A 362 -1.78 7.58 -28.38
N LEU A 363 -1.37 6.62 -27.52
CA LEU A 363 -2.07 5.33 -27.43
C LEU A 363 -3.53 5.47 -27.02
N GLY A 364 -3.89 6.59 -26.40
CA GLY A 364 -5.27 6.85 -26.03
C GLY A 364 -5.65 6.18 -24.69
N GLY A 365 -6.94 6.14 -24.42
CA GLY A 365 -7.46 5.52 -23.22
C GLY A 365 -6.86 6.10 -21.95
N ASN A 366 -6.36 5.22 -21.10
CA ASN A 366 -5.81 5.61 -19.80
C ASN A 366 -4.31 5.86 -19.80
N PHE A 367 -3.68 5.89 -20.98
CA PHE A 367 -2.23 6.11 -21.05
C PHE A 367 -1.91 7.60 -20.95
N PHE A 368 -0.94 7.94 -20.12
CA PHE A 368 -0.50 9.32 -19.94
C PHE A 368 1.01 9.40 -20.12
N THR A 369 1.46 10.41 -20.87
CA THR A 369 2.88 10.56 -21.18
C THR A 369 3.67 10.90 -19.92
N PRO A 370 4.76 10.18 -19.62
CA PRO A 370 5.63 10.55 -18.51
C PRO A 370 6.10 11.99 -18.68
N THR A 371 6.04 12.76 -17.62
CA THR A 371 6.12 14.21 -17.67
C THR A 371 7.11 14.75 -16.65
N VAL A 372 7.88 15.76 -17.09
CA VAL A 372 8.69 16.58 -16.19
C VAL A 372 8.30 18.03 -16.41
N ILE A 373 7.96 18.70 -15.32
CA ILE A 373 7.61 20.11 -15.36
C ILE A 373 8.52 20.85 -14.37
N GLY A 374 9.19 21.89 -14.83
CA GLY A 374 10.19 22.61 -14.06
C GLY A 374 9.75 23.98 -13.64
N ASP A 375 10.54 24.61 -12.78
CA ASP A 375 10.27 25.95 -12.26
C ASP A 375 8.84 26.06 -11.71
N VAL A 376 8.41 25.01 -11.01
CA VAL A 376 7.06 25.00 -10.45
C VAL A 376 7.00 26.01 -9.31
N GLN A 377 5.99 26.86 -9.34
CA GLN A 377 5.90 28.01 -8.44
C GLN A 377 5.15 27.66 -7.14
N PRO A 378 5.49 28.35 -6.04
CA PRO A 378 4.74 28.18 -4.80
C PRO A 378 3.25 28.43 -5.05
N GLY A 379 2.41 27.67 -4.38
CA GLY A 379 0.96 27.77 -4.56
C GLY A 379 0.39 26.87 -5.63
N SER A 380 1.25 26.24 -6.45
CA SER A 380 0.78 25.31 -7.47
C SER A 380 0.13 24.09 -6.82
N LEU A 381 -0.97 23.64 -7.39
CA LEU A 381 -1.66 22.47 -6.87
C LEU A 381 -0.80 21.20 -6.94
N LEU A 382 0.11 21.14 -7.92
CA LEU A 382 1.07 20.04 -8.01
C LEU A 382 1.90 19.85 -6.74
N LEU A 383 2.14 20.95 -6.01
CA LEU A 383 2.95 20.90 -4.78
C LEU A 383 2.10 20.65 -3.54
N GLN A 384 0.78 20.73 -3.66
CA GLN A 384 -0.11 20.61 -2.50
C GLN A 384 -0.85 19.29 -2.46
N GLU A 385 -1.18 18.74 -3.63
CA GLU A 385 -1.99 17.52 -3.73
C GLU A 385 -1.13 16.32 -4.10
N GLU A 386 -1.54 15.16 -3.65
CA GLU A 386 -0.92 13.91 -4.07
C GLU A 386 -1.24 13.70 -5.56
N ILE A 387 -0.22 13.67 -6.40
CA ILE A 387 -0.42 13.60 -7.86
C ILE A 387 -0.94 12.24 -8.31
N PHE A 388 -0.33 11.17 -7.82
CA PHE A 388 -0.67 9.78 -8.14
C PHE A 388 -0.67 9.53 -9.64
N GLY A 389 0.38 10.02 -10.30
CA GLY A 389 0.52 9.88 -11.74
C GLY A 389 1.96 10.17 -12.16
N PRO A 390 2.24 10.01 -13.47
CA PRO A 390 3.63 10.04 -13.94
C PRO A 390 4.11 11.47 -14.24
N VAL A 391 4.06 12.33 -13.23
CA VAL A 391 4.46 13.73 -13.35
C VAL A 391 5.45 14.08 -12.26
N ALA A 392 6.64 14.54 -12.64
CA ALA A 392 7.66 15.02 -11.71
C ALA A 392 7.65 16.54 -11.73
N ALA A 393 7.37 17.15 -10.57
CA ALA A 393 7.30 18.60 -10.40
C ALA A 393 8.59 19.09 -9.75
N LEU A 394 9.39 19.88 -10.49
CA LEU A 394 10.71 20.31 -10.05
C LEU A 394 10.70 21.75 -9.58
N VAL A 395 11.34 21.98 -8.43
CA VAL A 395 11.44 23.29 -7.77
C VAL A 395 12.89 23.55 -7.44
N LYS A 396 13.38 24.77 -7.69
CA LYS A 396 14.71 25.17 -7.28
C LYS A 396 14.74 25.52 -5.81
N PHE A 397 15.87 25.25 -5.14
CA PHE A 397 16.08 25.79 -3.79
C PHE A 397 17.54 26.18 -3.62
N ASP A 398 17.80 27.01 -2.61
CA ASP A 398 19.14 27.50 -2.32
C ASP A 398 19.65 27.09 -0.95
N ASP A 399 18.78 27.01 0.02
CA ASP A 399 19.17 26.96 1.43
C ASP A 399 18.62 25.72 2.10
N GLU A 400 19.48 25.04 2.90
CA GLU A 400 19.13 23.80 3.57
C GLU A 400 17.90 23.98 4.49
N GLN A 401 17.91 25.03 5.32
CA GLN A 401 16.81 25.23 6.28
C GLN A 401 15.51 25.53 5.54
N GLN A 402 15.59 26.33 4.50
CA GLN A 402 14.43 26.69 3.71
C GLN A 402 13.79 25.46 3.07
N VAL A 403 14.62 24.57 2.49
CA VAL A 403 14.05 23.41 1.80
C VAL A 403 13.43 22.42 2.80
N ILE A 404 14.00 22.33 4.00
CA ILE A 404 13.40 21.49 5.04
C ILE A 404 12.03 22.03 5.42
N GLU A 405 11.92 23.36 5.60
CA GLU A 405 10.64 23.98 5.95
C GLU A 405 9.61 23.76 4.84
N GLN A 406 10.02 23.91 3.59
CA GLN A 406 9.12 23.68 2.45
C GLN A 406 8.68 22.21 2.42
N ALA A 407 9.62 21.28 2.63
CA ALA A 407 9.32 19.85 2.61
C ALA A 407 8.31 19.49 3.69
N ASN A 408 8.39 20.13 4.85
CA ASN A 408 7.50 19.83 5.98
C ASN A 408 6.16 20.56 5.91
N ASN A 409 6.02 21.52 5.03
CA ASN A 409 4.80 22.35 4.95
C ASN A 409 3.70 21.64 4.14
N THR A 410 3.15 20.61 4.73
CA THR A 410 2.12 19.77 4.13
C THR A 410 1.38 19.05 5.25
N ILE A 411 0.14 18.65 4.99
CA ILE A 411 -0.58 17.83 5.96
C ILE A 411 -0.04 16.41 6.02
N TYR A 412 0.72 16.00 5.02
CA TYR A 412 1.20 14.63 4.89
C TYR A 412 2.55 14.43 5.57
N GLY A 413 2.91 13.17 5.78
CA GLY A 413 4.19 12.80 6.36
C GLY A 413 4.50 11.32 6.19
N LEU A 414 4.39 10.79 4.96
CA LEU A 414 4.63 9.37 4.73
C LEU A 414 6.09 9.11 4.37
N ALA A 415 6.49 9.40 3.13
CA ALA A 415 7.85 9.15 2.66
C ALA A 415 8.53 10.46 2.30
N SER A 416 9.84 10.46 2.40
CA SER A 416 10.70 11.58 2.01
C SER A 416 12.03 11.01 1.55
N TYR A 417 12.75 11.79 0.72
CA TYR A 417 14.00 11.32 0.14
C TYR A 417 14.95 12.50 0.03
N PHE A 418 16.25 12.25 0.22
CA PHE A 418 17.22 13.28 -0.12
C PHE A 418 18.57 12.65 -0.48
N TYR A 419 19.36 13.43 -1.22
CA TYR A 419 20.69 13.02 -1.69
C TYR A 419 21.70 14.04 -1.21
N SER A 420 22.71 13.59 -0.50
CA SER A 420 23.83 14.40 -0.02
C SER A 420 24.94 13.46 0.40
N ASN A 421 26.18 13.95 0.32
CA ASN A 421 27.34 13.17 0.78
C ASN A 421 27.98 13.77 2.04
N ASP A 422 27.36 14.77 2.63
CA ASP A 422 27.84 15.41 3.86
C ASP A 422 27.25 14.69 5.07
N ALA A 423 28.08 14.03 5.85
CA ALA A 423 27.60 13.22 6.97
C ALA A 423 26.81 14.03 7.99
N ALA A 424 27.26 15.23 8.30
CA ALA A 424 26.57 16.09 9.27
C ALA A 424 25.21 16.53 8.73
N ARG A 425 25.16 16.90 7.46
CA ARG A 425 23.89 17.27 6.82
C ARG A 425 22.93 16.09 6.81
N ILE A 426 23.43 14.90 6.54
CA ILE A 426 22.56 13.73 6.51
C ILE A 426 21.81 13.58 7.84
N TRP A 427 22.51 13.76 8.96
CA TRP A 427 21.87 13.67 10.26
C TRP A 427 20.89 14.84 10.51
N ARG A 428 21.33 16.08 10.20
CA ARG A 428 20.48 17.25 10.42
C ARG A 428 19.16 17.13 9.65
N VAL A 429 19.25 16.75 8.38
CA VAL A 429 18.07 16.68 7.52
C VAL A 429 17.19 15.51 7.95
N SER A 430 17.78 14.34 8.21
CA SER A 430 17.01 13.17 8.63
C SER A 430 16.19 13.45 9.88
N GLU A 431 16.77 14.15 10.85
CA GLU A 431 16.07 14.40 12.11
C GLU A 431 14.98 15.44 11.97
N GLN A 432 15.11 16.37 11.02
CA GLN A 432 14.15 17.48 10.89
C GLN A 432 13.00 17.19 9.95
N LEU A 433 13.13 16.24 9.03
CA LEU A 433 12.04 15.89 8.12
C LEU A 433 10.92 15.22 8.90
N GLU A 434 9.71 15.75 8.78
CA GLU A 434 8.53 15.28 9.52
C GLU A 434 7.82 14.18 8.75
N TYR A 435 8.50 13.04 8.62
CA TYR A 435 8.02 11.92 7.82
C TYR A 435 8.26 10.62 8.56
N GLY A 436 7.40 9.64 8.29
CA GLY A 436 7.57 8.33 8.89
C GLY A 436 8.76 7.57 8.29
N MET A 437 9.13 7.92 7.05
CA MET A 437 10.21 7.24 6.35
C MET A 437 11.09 8.25 5.63
N VAL A 438 12.40 8.05 5.69
CA VAL A 438 13.37 8.92 5.02
C VAL A 438 14.33 8.05 4.22
N GLY A 439 14.34 8.22 2.90
CA GLY A 439 15.32 7.59 2.03
C GLY A 439 16.54 8.49 1.88
N ILE A 440 17.72 7.95 2.15
CA ILE A 440 18.97 8.70 2.10
C ILE A 440 19.81 8.11 0.97
N ASN A 441 20.02 8.88 -0.07
CA ASN A 441 20.80 8.45 -1.23
C ASN A 441 20.21 7.21 -1.90
N THR A 442 18.88 7.10 -1.89
CA THR A 442 18.16 6.01 -2.55
C THR A 442 16.75 6.50 -2.88
N GLY A 443 16.17 5.94 -3.95
CA GLY A 443 14.78 6.19 -4.31
C GLY A 443 13.86 5.01 -4.01
N LEU A 444 14.36 3.97 -3.32
CA LEU A 444 13.58 2.77 -3.05
C LEU A 444 13.79 2.38 -1.59
N ILE A 445 12.72 2.40 -0.82
CA ILE A 445 12.81 2.25 0.65
C ILE A 445 11.95 1.14 1.22
N SER A 446 11.09 0.51 0.42
CA SER A 446 10.10 -0.43 0.95
C SER A 446 10.65 -1.86 1.00
N ASN A 447 10.53 -2.49 2.15
CA ASN A 447 10.82 -3.91 2.31
C ASN A 447 10.09 -4.41 3.56
N GLU A 448 10.07 -5.73 3.73
CA GLU A 448 9.29 -6.32 4.81
C GLU A 448 9.92 -6.16 6.19
N VAL A 449 11.23 -5.90 6.25
CA VAL A 449 11.93 -5.89 7.54
C VAL A 449 11.93 -4.52 8.21
N ALA A 450 11.54 -3.46 7.48
CA ALA A 450 11.57 -2.09 7.99
C ALA A 450 10.15 -1.54 8.16
N PRO A 451 9.94 -0.63 9.12
CA PRO A 451 8.57 -0.16 9.40
C PRO A 451 8.10 0.85 8.35
N PHE A 452 6.99 0.53 7.72
CA PHE A 452 6.36 1.35 6.70
C PHE A 452 5.19 2.09 7.31
N GLY A 453 5.17 3.41 7.19
CA GLY A 453 4.03 4.19 7.67
C GLY A 453 4.39 5.64 7.84
N GLY A 454 3.38 6.44 8.11
CA GLY A 454 3.51 7.88 8.15
C GLY A 454 3.15 8.51 9.47
N VAL A 455 3.36 9.82 9.51
CA VAL A 455 2.96 10.67 10.63
C VAL A 455 1.99 11.71 10.08
N LYS A 456 1.48 12.55 10.96
CA LYS A 456 0.51 13.58 10.58
C LYS A 456 -0.70 12.93 9.86
N GLN A 457 -1.16 13.50 8.76
CA GLN A 457 -2.36 12.97 8.10
C GLN A 457 -2.04 11.90 7.06
N SER A 458 -0.85 11.34 7.13
CA SER A 458 -0.55 10.13 6.36
C SER A 458 -0.87 8.86 7.11
N GLY A 459 -1.25 8.94 8.39
CA GLY A 459 -1.84 7.79 9.03
C GLY A 459 -1.33 7.46 10.42
N LEU A 460 -1.70 6.25 10.84
CA LEU A 460 -1.41 5.69 12.16
C LEU A 460 -0.93 4.27 12.01
N GLY A 461 0.06 3.90 12.80
CA GLY A 461 0.58 2.53 12.80
C GLY A 461 1.70 2.33 11.81
N ARG A 462 2.27 1.14 11.85
CA ARG A 462 3.34 0.76 10.91
C ARG A 462 3.06 -0.63 10.38
N GLU A 463 3.42 -0.85 9.12
CA GLU A 463 3.31 -2.17 8.48
C GLU A 463 4.71 -2.70 8.23
N GLY A 464 4.85 -4.02 8.31
CA GLY A 464 6.18 -4.62 8.19
C GLY A 464 6.98 -4.49 9.48
N SER A 465 8.22 -4.99 9.44
CA SER A 465 9.15 -4.98 10.55
C SER A 465 8.64 -5.78 11.75
N GLU A 466 9.45 -5.81 12.80
CA GLU A 466 9.00 -6.44 14.06
C GLU A 466 7.85 -5.66 14.70
N HIS A 467 7.63 -4.42 14.27
CA HIS A 467 6.57 -3.59 14.85
C HIS A 467 5.21 -3.85 14.22
N GLY A 468 5.17 -4.40 13.02
CA GLY A 468 3.90 -4.55 12.31
C GLY A 468 2.89 -5.48 12.99
N ILE A 469 3.39 -6.47 13.71
CA ILE A 469 2.48 -7.40 14.41
C ILE A 469 1.89 -6.77 15.68
N GLU A 470 2.54 -5.73 16.20
CA GLU A 470 2.07 -5.07 17.44
C GLU A 470 0.64 -4.55 17.32
N ASP A 471 0.28 -4.08 16.14
CA ASP A 471 -1.06 -3.54 15.92
C ASP A 471 -2.15 -4.61 15.95
N TYR A 472 -1.77 -5.89 15.93
CA TYR A 472 -2.70 -7.02 15.95
C TYR A 472 -2.68 -7.77 17.27
N LEU A 473 -1.91 -7.26 18.26
CA LEU A 473 -1.75 -7.90 19.55
C LEU A 473 -2.26 -6.99 20.66
N GLU A 474 -2.74 -7.62 21.74
CA GLU A 474 -3.09 -6.92 22.99
C GLU A 474 -2.24 -7.46 24.11
N MET A 475 -1.78 -6.57 24.99
CA MET A 475 -1.13 -6.98 26.22
C MET A 475 -2.18 -7.32 27.26
N LYS A 476 -1.95 -8.44 27.96
CA LYS A 476 -2.83 -8.80 29.09
C LYS A 476 -1.96 -8.98 30.33
N TYR A 477 -2.25 -8.22 31.36
CA TYR A 477 -1.55 -8.28 32.62
C TYR A 477 -2.18 -9.37 33.50
N LEU A 478 -1.33 -10.28 33.99
CA LEU A 478 -1.76 -11.37 34.88
C LEU A 478 -1.09 -11.15 36.24
N CYS A 479 -1.89 -11.13 37.28
CA CYS A 479 -1.39 -10.94 38.66
C CYS A 479 -1.85 -12.14 39.48
N GLN A 480 -0.89 -12.95 39.92
CA GLN A 480 -1.21 -14.15 40.67
C GLN A 480 -0.82 -13.99 42.15
N GLY A 481 -1.78 -14.18 43.02
CA GLY A 481 -1.52 -14.22 44.47
C GLY A 481 -0.93 -15.57 44.85
N LEU A 482 -0.06 -15.57 45.87
CA LEU A 482 0.57 -16.78 46.38
C LEU A 482 -0.11 -17.21 47.69
#